data_68993011feda564f7e0af5e86194ed4f
#
_entry.id   68993011feda564f7e0af5e86194ed4f
#
_cell.length_a   1.000
_cell.length_b   1.000
_cell.length_c   1.000
_cell.angle_alpha   90.00
_cell.angle_beta   90.00
_cell.angle_gamma   90.00
#
_symmetry.space_group_name_H-M   'P 1'
#
loop_
_entity.id
_entity.type
_entity.pdbx_description
1 polymer ?
#
loop_
_entity_poly.entity_id
_entity_poly.type
_entity_poly.pdbx_seq_one_letter_code
_entity_poly.pdbx_strand_id
1 'polypeptide(L)'
;MSDCQHTREQLLDAARGRLAELQRAHFDAHLQACSDCRHLFEREQALERALERRPRYALPERLRESLMATATGAKVDTGASRRRLGRWAAVLVPSLAAAALAVLLVRGPAASREPLIDEAINDHLRVLYAQHPIEIESGGIHQVKPWFAGKLDFAPVLQFSGDEEFPLEGGAIAVFVDRKAATFVFKHRLHLASLFVFRSQDLSFPSRAEQAIGGRTATSAASRGFNVLLWQDHDLGYALVSDMDQKSLAKLAEKLTAQ
;
A
#
# COMPACT_ATOMS: atom_id res chain seq x y z
N MET A 1 -30.90 -12.13 20.50
CA MET A 1 -29.78 -12.08 19.51
C MET A 1 -28.94 -10.81 19.63
N SER A 2 -29.48 -9.68 20.07
CA SER A 2 -28.78 -8.41 20.26
C SER A 2 -27.69 -8.44 21.37
N ASP A 3 -27.88 -9.22 22.42
CA ASP A 3 -27.03 -9.24 23.61
C ASP A 3 -25.67 -9.93 23.36
N CYS A 4 -25.64 -11.04 22.60
CA CYS A 4 -24.39 -11.70 22.22
C CYS A 4 -23.55 -10.87 21.26
N GLN A 5 -24.14 -10.10 20.35
CA GLN A 5 -23.42 -9.23 19.45
C GLN A 5 -22.73 -8.11 20.23
N HIS A 6 -23.44 -7.45 21.13
CA HIS A 6 -22.88 -6.41 21.98
C HIS A 6 -21.73 -6.93 22.84
N THR A 7 -21.88 -8.12 23.44
CA THR A 7 -20.83 -8.76 24.22
C THR A 7 -19.58 -9.07 23.37
N ARG A 8 -19.77 -9.52 22.11
CA ARG A 8 -18.64 -9.78 21.20
C ARG A 8 -17.86 -8.51 20.83
N GLU A 9 -18.53 -7.39 20.67
CA GLU A 9 -17.89 -6.09 20.41
C GLU A 9 -17.02 -5.62 21.58
N GLN A 10 -17.33 -6.04 22.81
CA GLN A 10 -16.62 -5.67 24.02
C GLN A 10 -15.51 -6.64 24.44
N LEU A 11 -15.33 -7.79 23.76
CA LEU A 11 -14.37 -8.84 24.15
C LEU A 11 -12.95 -8.32 24.32
N LEU A 12 -12.46 -7.53 23.35
CA LEU A 12 -11.10 -7.01 23.35
C LEU A 12 -10.88 -6.01 24.50
N ASP A 13 -11.83 -5.11 24.73
CA ASP A 13 -11.73 -4.11 25.80
C ASP A 13 -11.89 -4.76 27.17
N ALA A 14 -12.72 -5.82 27.28
CA ALA A 14 -12.82 -6.63 28.47
C ALA A 14 -11.51 -7.37 28.78
N ALA A 15 -10.90 -7.99 27.77
CA ALA A 15 -9.64 -8.72 27.92
C ALA A 15 -8.48 -7.79 28.35
N ARG A 16 -8.49 -6.54 27.89
CA ARG A 16 -7.49 -5.50 28.22
C ARG A 16 -7.83 -4.69 29.47
N GLY A 17 -8.92 -5.00 30.15
CA GLY A 17 -9.32 -4.29 31.36
C GLY A 17 -9.78 -2.85 31.14
N ARG A 18 -10.27 -2.52 29.93
CA ARG A 18 -10.67 -1.15 29.55
C ARG A 18 -12.15 -0.85 29.67
N LEU A 19 -12.97 -1.83 30.05
CA LEU A 19 -14.40 -1.60 30.27
C LEU A 19 -14.64 -0.78 31.53
N ALA A 20 -15.58 0.15 31.47
CA ALA A 20 -16.09 0.84 32.63
C ALA A 20 -16.81 -0.14 33.59
N GLU A 21 -16.86 0.16 34.87
CA GLU A 21 -17.34 -0.76 35.93
C GLU A 21 -18.75 -1.29 35.66
N LEU A 22 -19.67 -0.42 35.25
CA LEU A 22 -21.04 -0.81 34.89
C LEU A 22 -21.09 -1.74 33.66
N GLN A 23 -20.30 -1.44 32.63
CA GLN A 23 -20.21 -2.28 31.44
C GLN A 23 -19.62 -3.65 31.76
N ARG A 24 -18.63 -3.68 32.66
CA ARG A 24 -18.00 -4.92 33.14
C ARG A 24 -18.98 -5.82 33.84
N ALA A 25 -19.84 -5.26 34.71
CA ALA A 25 -20.86 -6.03 35.41
C ALA A 25 -21.86 -6.68 34.44
N HIS A 26 -22.34 -5.97 33.43
CA HIS A 26 -23.20 -6.51 32.36
C HIS A 26 -22.50 -7.58 31.53
N PHE A 27 -21.26 -7.34 31.15
CA PHE A 27 -20.44 -8.29 30.39
C PHE A 27 -20.25 -9.60 31.16
N ASP A 28 -19.86 -9.53 32.43
CA ASP A 28 -19.64 -10.70 33.28
C ASP A 28 -20.95 -11.49 33.53
N ALA A 29 -22.09 -10.81 33.71
CA ALA A 29 -23.41 -11.44 33.80
C ALA A 29 -23.77 -12.23 32.52
N HIS A 30 -23.50 -11.66 31.35
CA HIS A 30 -23.72 -12.35 30.08
C HIS A 30 -22.83 -13.58 29.93
N LEU A 31 -21.55 -13.51 30.32
CA LEU A 31 -20.62 -14.65 30.28
C LEU A 31 -21.06 -15.81 31.19
N GLN A 32 -21.76 -15.53 32.28
CA GLN A 32 -22.34 -16.58 33.14
C GLN A 32 -23.50 -17.30 32.43
N ALA A 33 -24.28 -16.58 31.61
CA ALA A 33 -25.45 -17.12 30.92
C ALA A 33 -25.16 -17.74 29.54
N CYS A 34 -24.04 -17.37 28.90
CA CYS A 34 -23.72 -17.80 27.53
C CYS A 34 -22.33 -18.47 27.44
N SER A 35 -22.33 -19.79 27.21
CA SER A 35 -21.11 -20.59 27.06
C SER A 35 -20.26 -20.16 25.87
N ASP A 36 -20.88 -19.82 24.73
CA ASP A 36 -20.17 -19.44 23.51
C ASP A 36 -19.37 -18.15 23.68
N CYS A 37 -19.97 -17.14 24.31
CA CYS A 37 -19.31 -15.87 24.58
C CYS A 37 -18.19 -16.06 25.64
N ARG A 38 -18.37 -16.95 26.60
CA ARG A 38 -17.34 -17.33 27.56
C ARG A 38 -16.12 -17.94 26.88
N HIS A 39 -16.30 -18.92 26.00
CA HIS A 39 -15.21 -19.54 25.26
C HIS A 39 -14.48 -18.55 24.35
N LEU A 40 -15.22 -17.64 23.71
CA LEU A 40 -14.59 -16.57 22.92
C LEU A 40 -13.72 -15.66 23.80
N PHE A 41 -14.22 -15.29 24.98
CA PHE A 41 -13.48 -14.45 25.92
C PHE A 41 -12.20 -15.14 26.46
N GLU A 42 -12.29 -16.43 26.80
CA GLU A 42 -11.14 -17.23 27.24
C GLU A 42 -10.04 -17.30 26.16
N ARG A 43 -10.43 -17.45 24.88
CA ARG A 43 -9.50 -17.41 23.74
C ARG A 43 -8.86 -16.05 23.58
N GLU A 44 -9.61 -14.97 23.69
CA GLU A 44 -9.09 -13.61 23.60
C GLU A 44 -8.10 -13.32 24.74
N GLN A 45 -8.41 -13.70 25.95
CA GLN A 45 -7.49 -13.59 27.08
C GLN A 45 -6.21 -14.44 26.90
N ALA A 46 -6.32 -15.62 26.31
CA ALA A 46 -5.16 -16.46 26.04
C ALA A 46 -4.26 -15.81 24.98
N LEU A 47 -4.83 -15.17 23.95
CA LEU A 47 -4.12 -14.43 22.95
C LEU A 47 -3.39 -13.21 23.54
N GLU A 48 -4.09 -12.40 24.35
CA GLU A 48 -3.47 -11.24 25.01
C GLU A 48 -2.30 -11.65 25.89
N ARG A 49 -2.45 -12.72 26.71
CA ARG A 49 -1.35 -13.28 27.50
C ARG A 49 -0.18 -13.77 26.67
N ALA A 50 -0.44 -14.36 25.50
CA ALA A 50 0.60 -14.78 24.57
C ALA A 50 1.35 -13.59 23.95
N LEU A 51 0.63 -12.51 23.64
CA LEU A 51 1.21 -11.27 23.11
C LEU A 51 2.04 -10.54 24.15
N GLU A 52 1.62 -10.52 25.42
CA GLU A 52 2.38 -9.92 26.53
C GLU A 52 3.73 -10.63 26.79
N ARG A 53 3.78 -11.95 26.55
CA ARG A 53 5.00 -12.75 26.69
C ARG A 53 6.01 -12.57 25.56
N ARG A 54 5.63 -11.85 24.48
CA ARG A 54 6.58 -11.57 23.40
C ARG A 54 7.74 -10.72 23.91
N PRO A 55 8.98 -11.05 23.51
CA PRO A 55 10.12 -10.22 23.83
C PRO A 55 9.89 -8.82 23.26
N ARG A 56 9.83 -7.83 24.15
CA ARG A 56 9.80 -6.42 23.75
C ARG A 56 11.22 -6.04 23.38
N TYR A 57 11.40 -5.62 22.13
CA TYR A 57 12.68 -5.06 21.72
C TYR A 57 12.96 -3.80 22.55
N ALA A 58 14.06 -3.80 23.29
CA ALA A 58 14.49 -2.60 24.00
C ALA A 58 14.81 -1.50 22.98
N LEU A 59 14.25 -0.33 23.19
CA LEU A 59 14.56 0.82 22.35
C LEU A 59 16.04 1.17 22.56
N PRO A 60 16.86 1.32 21.50
CA PRO A 60 18.23 1.78 21.64
C PRO A 60 18.28 3.09 22.44
N GLU A 61 19.18 3.20 23.41
CA GLU A 61 19.20 4.34 24.35
C GLU A 61 19.28 5.70 23.64
N ARG A 62 20.07 5.79 22.57
CA ARG A 62 20.17 7.01 21.73
C ARG A 62 18.82 7.43 21.12
N LEU A 63 18.00 6.45 20.71
CA LEU A 63 16.67 6.75 20.14
C LEU A 63 15.70 7.16 21.24
N ARG A 64 15.79 6.54 22.41
CA ARG A 64 15.03 6.91 23.61
C ARG A 64 15.32 8.35 24.03
N GLU A 65 16.59 8.71 24.14
CA GLU A 65 17.03 10.07 24.48
C GLU A 65 16.51 11.11 23.48
N SER A 66 16.62 10.80 22.18
CA SER A 66 16.14 11.73 21.13
C SER A 66 14.63 11.90 21.17
N LEU A 67 13.86 10.84 21.43
CA LEU A 67 12.41 10.90 21.54
C LEU A 67 11.99 11.68 22.81
N MET A 68 12.67 11.48 23.93
CA MET A 68 12.40 12.21 25.16
C MET A 68 12.73 13.70 25.02
N ALA A 69 13.85 14.03 24.39
CA ALA A 69 14.21 15.43 24.08
C ALA A 69 13.15 16.12 23.19
N THR A 70 12.62 15.41 22.20
CA THR A 70 11.55 15.92 21.34
C THR A 70 10.22 16.06 22.10
N ALA A 71 9.86 15.11 22.93
CA ALA A 71 8.62 15.09 23.69
C ALA A 71 8.59 16.18 24.81
N THR A 72 9.72 16.48 25.41
CA THR A 72 9.83 17.48 26.48
C THR A 72 10.01 18.92 25.97
N GLY A 73 10.09 19.10 24.64
CA GLY A 73 10.30 20.42 24.05
C GLY A 73 11.63 21.08 24.46
N ALA A 74 12.54 20.31 25.02
CA ALA A 74 13.87 20.79 25.42
C ALA A 74 14.62 21.22 24.15
N LYS A 75 14.73 22.55 23.96
CA LYS A 75 15.71 23.11 23.04
C LYS A 75 17.07 22.61 23.49
N VAL A 76 17.72 21.79 22.68
CA VAL A 76 19.11 21.46 22.89
C VAL A 76 19.86 22.79 22.76
N ASP A 77 20.22 23.37 23.91
CA ASP A 77 21.09 24.52 23.96
C ASP A 77 22.46 24.10 23.45
N THR A 78 22.74 24.39 22.19
CA THR A 78 24.06 24.31 21.60
C THR A 78 24.90 25.51 22.10
N GLY A 79 24.96 25.64 23.41
CA GLY A 79 25.81 26.60 24.11
C GLY A 79 27.25 26.10 24.20
N ALA A 80 27.91 25.94 23.07
CA ALA A 80 29.34 25.68 23.04
C ALA A 80 30.10 26.94 22.60
N SER A 81 30.61 27.59 23.61
CA SER A 81 31.88 28.38 23.62
C SER A 81 32.43 28.81 22.26
N ARG A 82 32.08 30.02 21.85
CA ARG A 82 32.57 30.70 20.64
C ARG A 82 34.01 31.22 20.73
N ARG A 83 34.89 30.76 21.63
CA ARG A 83 36.19 31.41 21.87
C ARG A 83 37.46 30.61 21.57
N ARG A 84 37.43 29.41 20.95
CA ARG A 84 38.67 28.71 20.55
C ARG A 84 38.67 28.07 19.17
N LEU A 85 37.80 28.49 18.25
CA LEU A 85 37.61 27.81 16.95
C LEU A 85 38.37 28.44 15.76
N GLY A 86 39.23 29.45 15.97
CA GLY A 86 39.86 30.17 14.87
C GLY A 86 41.01 29.43 14.13
N ARG A 87 41.54 28.33 14.67
CA ARG A 87 42.72 27.65 14.07
C ARG A 87 42.47 26.22 13.59
N TRP A 88 41.33 25.60 13.93
CA TRP A 88 40.98 24.25 13.49
C TRP A 88 39.95 24.21 12.36
N ALA A 89 39.36 25.34 12.01
CA ALA A 89 38.34 25.45 10.96
C ALA A 89 38.88 25.11 9.55
N ALA A 90 40.16 25.34 9.31
CA ALA A 90 40.76 25.11 8.00
C ALA A 90 40.97 23.60 7.66
N VAL A 91 40.99 22.72 8.68
CA VAL A 91 41.19 21.27 8.49
C VAL A 91 39.91 20.48 8.62
N LEU A 92 38.91 20.95 9.41
CA LEU A 92 37.67 20.23 9.66
C LEU A 92 36.60 20.45 8.57
N VAL A 93 36.63 21.58 7.86
CA VAL A 93 35.66 21.87 6.79
C VAL A 93 35.76 20.88 5.61
N PRO A 94 36.95 20.53 5.09
CA PRO A 94 37.04 19.57 3.99
C PRO A 94 36.70 18.14 4.43
N SER A 95 36.95 17.76 5.69
CA SER A 95 36.61 16.42 6.19
C SER A 95 35.07 16.23 6.40
N LEU A 96 34.36 17.26 6.85
CA LEU A 96 32.90 17.25 6.94
C LEU A 96 32.26 17.25 5.56
N ALA A 97 32.80 17.99 4.60
CA ALA A 97 32.31 17.96 3.22
C ALA A 97 32.58 16.61 2.55
N ALA A 98 33.71 15.98 2.78
CA ALA A 98 34.03 14.64 2.29
C ALA A 98 33.15 13.58 2.96
N ALA A 99 32.86 13.68 4.26
CA ALA A 99 31.94 12.79 4.96
C ALA A 99 30.49 12.97 4.49
N ALA A 100 30.03 14.19 4.25
CA ALA A 100 28.72 14.47 3.69
C ALA A 100 28.59 13.93 2.26
N LEU A 101 29.62 14.09 1.43
CA LEU A 101 29.68 13.53 0.08
C LEU A 101 29.72 12.00 0.11
N ALA A 102 30.48 11.39 1.01
CA ALA A 102 30.51 9.94 1.19
C ALA A 102 29.15 9.40 1.65
N VAL A 103 28.45 10.09 2.55
CA VAL A 103 27.10 9.74 2.98
C VAL A 103 26.10 9.87 1.84
N LEU A 104 26.22 10.90 0.99
CA LEU A 104 25.41 11.07 -0.21
C LEU A 104 25.70 9.98 -1.26
N LEU A 105 26.96 9.59 -1.43
CA LEU A 105 27.36 8.53 -2.36
C LEU A 105 26.96 7.13 -1.85
N VAL A 106 27.05 6.89 -0.54
CA VAL A 106 26.63 5.60 0.09
C VAL A 106 25.11 5.48 0.17
N ARG A 107 24.41 6.59 0.41
CA ARG A 107 22.94 6.56 0.40
C ARG A 107 22.36 6.43 -1.00
N GLY A 108 23.13 6.64 -2.06
CA GLY A 108 22.61 6.69 -3.41
C GLY A 108 21.51 7.77 -3.54
N PRO A 109 21.01 8.09 -4.70
CA PRO A 109 19.76 8.81 -4.79
C PRO A 109 18.73 7.94 -4.03
N ALA A 110 18.19 8.46 -2.92
CA ALA A 110 17.07 7.82 -2.25
C ALA A 110 16.10 7.48 -3.36
N ALA A 111 15.91 6.18 -3.63
CA ALA A 111 14.97 5.74 -4.64
C ALA A 111 13.67 6.43 -4.24
N SER A 112 13.33 7.49 -4.95
CA SER A 112 12.16 8.31 -4.63
C SER A 112 11.03 7.32 -4.67
N ARG A 113 10.48 6.99 -3.51
CA ARG A 113 9.28 6.17 -3.44
C ARG A 113 8.25 6.90 -4.25
N GLU A 114 7.86 6.32 -5.34
CA GLU A 114 6.81 6.86 -6.19
C GLU A 114 5.51 6.17 -5.76
N PRO A 115 4.66 6.87 -4.99
CA PRO A 115 3.52 6.25 -4.30
C PRO A 115 2.61 5.48 -5.25
N LEU A 116 2.42 5.96 -6.48
CA LEU A 116 1.59 5.29 -7.47
C LEU A 116 2.19 3.96 -7.96
N ILE A 117 3.51 3.89 -8.12
CA ILE A 117 4.19 2.66 -8.54
C ILE A 117 4.14 1.62 -7.43
N ASP A 118 4.45 2.03 -6.20
CA ASP A 118 4.42 1.14 -5.05
C ASP A 118 3.01 0.61 -4.81
N GLU A 119 1.98 1.46 -4.93
CA GLU A 119 0.58 1.04 -4.78
C GLU A 119 0.14 0.11 -5.91
N ALA A 120 0.50 0.41 -7.16
CA ALA A 120 0.19 -0.44 -8.30
C ALA A 120 0.75 -1.87 -8.11
N ILE A 121 1.96 -2.00 -7.59
CA ILE A 121 2.57 -3.30 -7.27
C ILE A 121 1.85 -3.96 -6.09
N ASN A 122 1.52 -3.21 -5.03
CA ASN A 122 0.81 -3.76 -3.89
C ASN A 122 -0.57 -4.30 -4.27
N ASP A 123 -1.30 -3.56 -5.12
CA ASP A 123 -2.59 -4.00 -5.61
C ASP A 123 -2.50 -5.21 -6.54
N HIS A 124 -1.47 -5.25 -7.40
CA HIS A 124 -1.20 -6.44 -8.21
C HIS A 124 -0.90 -7.67 -7.33
N LEU A 125 -0.12 -7.51 -6.27
CA LEU A 125 0.12 -8.58 -5.30
C LEU A 125 -1.18 -9.03 -4.61
N ARG A 126 -2.11 -8.10 -4.29
CA ARG A 126 -3.43 -8.48 -3.77
C ARG A 126 -4.19 -9.34 -4.77
N VAL A 127 -4.15 -8.99 -6.07
CA VAL A 127 -4.75 -9.82 -7.14
C VAL A 127 -4.12 -11.20 -7.18
N LEU A 128 -2.79 -11.30 -7.15
CA LEU A 128 -2.07 -12.59 -7.23
C LEU A 128 -2.36 -13.52 -6.04
N TYR A 129 -2.54 -12.98 -4.84
CA TYR A 129 -2.73 -13.75 -3.61
C TYR A 129 -4.20 -13.86 -3.18
N ALA A 130 -5.14 -13.22 -3.88
CA ALA A 130 -6.56 -13.34 -3.58
C ALA A 130 -7.07 -14.75 -3.90
N GLN A 131 -7.94 -15.29 -3.06
CA GLN A 131 -8.65 -16.55 -3.36
C GLN A 131 -9.59 -16.40 -4.57
N HIS A 132 -10.17 -15.21 -4.74
CA HIS A 132 -11.04 -14.85 -5.84
C HIS A 132 -10.58 -13.50 -6.41
N PRO A 133 -9.55 -13.49 -7.28
CA PRO A 133 -9.00 -12.25 -7.84
C PRO A 133 -9.94 -11.57 -8.84
N ILE A 134 -10.97 -12.28 -9.29
CA ILE A 134 -11.92 -11.87 -10.32
C ILE A 134 -13.34 -12.02 -9.74
N GLU A 135 -14.12 -10.93 -9.80
CA GLU A 135 -15.51 -10.91 -9.36
C GLU A 135 -16.50 -11.17 -10.52
N ILE A 136 -16.06 -10.87 -11.74
CA ILE A 136 -16.75 -11.18 -12.99
C ILE A 136 -15.79 -11.85 -13.96
N GLU A 137 -16.06 -13.10 -14.30
CA GLU A 137 -15.30 -13.85 -15.31
C GLU A 137 -15.59 -13.28 -16.70
N SER A 138 -14.59 -13.33 -17.57
CA SER A 138 -14.68 -12.78 -18.89
C SER A 138 -15.22 -13.77 -19.91
N GLY A 139 -16.43 -13.49 -20.43
CA GLY A 139 -16.80 -13.93 -21.78
C GLY A 139 -16.47 -12.89 -22.84
N GLY A 140 -15.62 -11.87 -22.48
CA GLY A 140 -15.25 -10.73 -23.30
C GLY A 140 -15.57 -9.40 -22.64
N ILE A 141 -14.95 -8.32 -23.14
CA ILE A 141 -15.08 -6.96 -22.57
C ILE A 141 -16.54 -6.47 -22.53
N HIS A 142 -17.37 -6.94 -23.44
CA HIS A 142 -18.80 -6.59 -23.53
C HIS A 142 -19.61 -7.09 -22.32
N GLN A 143 -19.13 -8.11 -21.62
CA GLN A 143 -19.74 -8.61 -20.37
C GLN A 143 -19.14 -7.93 -19.14
N VAL A 144 -17.83 -7.70 -19.15
CA VAL A 144 -17.11 -7.14 -18.00
C VAL A 144 -17.41 -5.66 -17.81
N LYS A 145 -17.45 -4.86 -18.89
CA LYS A 145 -17.74 -3.41 -18.79
C LYS A 145 -19.09 -3.06 -18.15
N PRO A 146 -20.24 -3.65 -18.58
CA PRO A 146 -21.52 -3.32 -17.97
C PRO A 146 -21.60 -3.67 -16.49
N TRP A 147 -20.83 -4.65 -16.05
CA TRP A 147 -20.81 -5.06 -14.64
C TRP A 147 -20.30 -3.95 -13.70
N PHE A 148 -19.47 -3.03 -14.18
CA PHE A 148 -19.01 -1.88 -13.41
C PHE A 148 -20.07 -0.77 -13.27
N ALA A 149 -21.12 -0.80 -14.11
CA ALA A 149 -22.15 0.23 -14.09
C ALA A 149 -22.85 0.29 -12.72
N GLY A 150 -22.94 1.49 -12.16
CA GLY A 150 -23.50 1.73 -10.83
C GLY A 150 -22.62 1.32 -9.64
N LYS A 151 -21.48 0.69 -9.87
CA LYS A 151 -20.52 0.31 -8.82
C LYS A 151 -19.35 1.30 -8.72
N LEU A 152 -19.02 1.93 -9.83
CA LEU A 152 -18.01 2.99 -9.93
C LEU A 152 -18.70 4.32 -10.24
N ASP A 153 -18.07 5.42 -9.88
CA ASP A 153 -18.47 6.80 -10.19
C ASP A 153 -17.97 7.28 -11.57
N PHE A 154 -17.36 6.38 -12.35
CA PHE A 154 -16.89 6.59 -13.71
C PHE A 154 -17.12 5.32 -14.54
N ALA A 155 -17.09 5.47 -15.87
CA ALA A 155 -17.11 4.34 -16.79
C ALA A 155 -15.65 4.01 -17.20
N PRO A 156 -15.15 2.80 -16.90
CA PRO A 156 -13.79 2.42 -17.30
C PRO A 156 -13.71 2.35 -18.83
N VAL A 157 -12.77 3.12 -19.41
CA VAL A 157 -12.53 3.12 -20.83
C VAL A 157 -11.49 2.05 -21.15
N LEU A 158 -11.92 0.98 -21.78
CA LEU A 158 -11.08 -0.11 -22.25
C LEU A 158 -11.62 -0.59 -23.60
N GLN A 159 -10.80 -0.57 -24.63
CA GLN A 159 -11.23 -0.98 -25.99
C GLN A 159 -10.77 -2.41 -26.32
N PHE A 160 -9.65 -2.83 -25.75
CA PHE A 160 -9.10 -4.16 -25.96
C PHE A 160 -9.87 -5.21 -25.15
N SER A 161 -10.40 -6.21 -25.83
CA SER A 161 -11.22 -7.28 -25.23
C SER A 161 -10.44 -8.54 -24.90
N GLY A 162 -9.11 -8.50 -25.07
CA GLY A 162 -8.27 -9.68 -25.04
C GLY A 162 -8.15 -10.36 -26.40
N ASP A 163 -7.10 -11.12 -26.58
CA ASP A 163 -6.84 -11.97 -27.74
C ASP A 163 -6.17 -13.29 -27.30
N GLU A 164 -5.72 -14.12 -28.27
CA GLU A 164 -5.06 -15.40 -27.97
C GLU A 164 -3.74 -15.20 -27.18
N GLU A 165 -3.05 -14.09 -27.35
CA GLU A 165 -1.78 -13.79 -26.67
C GLU A 165 -2.00 -13.20 -25.27
N PHE A 166 -3.04 -12.38 -25.12
CA PHE A 166 -3.41 -11.71 -23.88
C PHE A 166 -4.90 -11.88 -23.59
N PRO A 167 -5.38 -13.10 -23.28
CA PRO A 167 -6.78 -13.29 -22.94
C PRO A 167 -7.14 -12.49 -21.70
N LEU A 168 -8.33 -11.86 -21.73
CA LEU A 168 -8.92 -11.21 -20.59
C LEU A 168 -9.57 -12.28 -19.69
N GLU A 169 -9.06 -12.49 -18.50
CA GLU A 169 -9.62 -13.45 -17.53
C GLU A 169 -10.88 -12.90 -16.88
N GLY A 170 -10.94 -11.59 -16.61
CA GLY A 170 -12.10 -10.96 -16.01
C GLY A 170 -11.80 -9.62 -15.35
N GLY A 171 -12.71 -9.20 -14.46
CA GLY A 171 -12.60 -7.94 -13.74
C GLY A 171 -13.07 -7.99 -12.30
N ALA A 172 -12.65 -7.00 -11.53
CA ALA A 172 -13.03 -6.79 -10.13
C ALA A 172 -13.02 -5.30 -9.79
N ILE A 173 -13.61 -4.94 -8.65
CA ILE A 173 -13.44 -3.62 -8.06
C ILE A 173 -12.28 -3.67 -7.08
N ALA A 174 -11.37 -2.71 -7.19
CA ALA A 174 -10.30 -2.50 -6.23
C ALA A 174 -10.39 -1.11 -5.60
N VAL A 175 -9.57 -0.90 -4.59
CA VAL A 175 -9.26 0.44 -4.07
C VAL A 175 -7.83 0.73 -4.47
N PHE A 176 -7.63 1.74 -5.30
CA PHE A 176 -6.31 2.18 -5.73
C PHE A 176 -5.99 3.53 -5.08
N VAL A 177 -4.93 3.58 -4.28
CA VAL A 177 -4.59 4.71 -3.40
C VAL A 177 -5.72 4.94 -2.38
N ASP A 178 -6.68 5.79 -2.69
CA ASP A 178 -7.78 6.23 -1.82
C ASP A 178 -9.16 6.22 -2.52
N ARG A 179 -9.23 5.65 -3.74
CA ARG A 179 -10.40 5.71 -4.62
C ARG A 179 -10.74 4.36 -5.23
N LYS A 180 -12.00 4.21 -5.65
CA LYS A 180 -12.42 3.02 -6.37
C LYS A 180 -11.73 2.93 -7.72
N ALA A 181 -11.33 1.72 -8.09
CA ALA A 181 -10.73 1.42 -9.38
C ALA A 181 -11.42 0.21 -10.02
N ALA A 182 -11.50 0.21 -11.34
CA ALA A 182 -11.78 -1.00 -12.10
C ALA A 182 -10.47 -1.77 -12.29
N THR A 183 -10.50 -3.06 -11.95
CA THR A 183 -9.38 -3.96 -12.21
C THR A 183 -9.75 -4.89 -13.36
N PHE A 184 -8.85 -5.03 -14.33
CA PHE A 184 -8.93 -6.02 -15.39
C PHE A 184 -7.71 -6.92 -15.30
N VAL A 185 -7.92 -8.22 -15.35
CA VAL A 185 -6.85 -9.22 -15.26
C VAL A 185 -6.67 -9.88 -16.62
N PHE A 186 -5.49 -9.74 -17.17
CA PHE A 186 -5.07 -10.40 -18.41
C PHE A 186 -4.08 -11.49 -18.07
N LYS A 187 -4.05 -12.52 -18.90
CA LYS A 187 -3.09 -13.60 -18.81
C LYS A 187 -2.14 -13.56 -20.00
N HIS A 188 -0.88 -13.86 -19.77
CA HIS A 188 0.10 -14.12 -20.81
C HIS A 188 0.96 -15.32 -20.42
N ARG A 189 0.74 -16.46 -21.04
CA ARG A 189 1.38 -17.72 -20.67
C ARG A 189 1.13 -18.08 -19.21
N LEU A 190 2.17 -17.99 -18.36
CA LEU A 190 2.08 -18.27 -16.92
C LEU A 190 2.00 -16.99 -16.06
N HIS A 191 2.03 -15.81 -16.71
CA HIS A 191 2.02 -14.51 -16.03
C HIS A 191 0.62 -13.91 -16.05
N LEU A 192 0.28 -13.20 -14.97
CA LEU A 192 -0.88 -12.34 -14.92
C LEU A 192 -0.46 -10.88 -15.04
N ALA A 193 -1.27 -10.11 -15.73
CA ALA A 193 -1.15 -8.65 -15.79
C ALA A 193 -2.42 -8.02 -15.25
N SER A 194 -2.27 -7.11 -14.29
CA SER A 194 -3.38 -6.35 -13.73
C SER A 194 -3.36 -4.95 -14.30
N LEU A 195 -4.47 -4.54 -14.90
CA LEU A 195 -4.74 -3.17 -15.30
C LEU A 195 -5.72 -2.54 -14.31
N PHE A 196 -5.29 -1.50 -13.62
CA PHE A 196 -6.12 -0.66 -12.77
C PHE A 196 -6.51 0.60 -13.51
N VAL A 197 -7.82 0.89 -13.57
CA VAL A 197 -8.36 2.12 -14.15
C VAL A 197 -9.06 2.88 -13.04
N PHE A 198 -8.67 4.13 -12.83
CA PHE A 198 -9.12 4.97 -11.71
C PHE A 198 -9.22 6.44 -12.12
N ARG A 199 -9.89 7.26 -11.30
CA ARG A 199 -9.85 8.71 -11.52
C ARG A 199 -8.48 9.27 -11.18
N SER A 200 -7.90 10.02 -12.13
CA SER A 200 -6.55 10.58 -12.00
C SER A 200 -6.49 11.90 -11.24
N GLN A 201 -7.63 12.51 -10.92
CA GLN A 201 -7.72 13.79 -10.24
C GLN A 201 -6.93 13.78 -8.93
N ASP A 202 -6.17 14.86 -8.67
CA ASP A 202 -5.32 15.06 -7.49
C ASP A 202 -4.19 14.04 -7.31
N LEU A 203 -3.87 13.25 -8.35
CA LEU A 203 -2.74 12.34 -8.34
C LEU A 203 -1.58 12.90 -9.17
N SER A 204 -0.38 12.85 -8.62
CA SER A 204 0.84 13.23 -9.32
C SER A 204 1.45 11.99 -10.00
N PHE A 205 1.43 11.99 -11.33
CA PHE A 205 2.09 10.95 -12.10
C PHE A 205 3.60 11.22 -12.17
N PRO A 206 4.43 10.19 -11.97
CA PRO A 206 5.87 10.36 -12.08
C PRO A 206 6.27 10.65 -13.53
N SER A 207 7.17 11.63 -13.73
CA SER A 207 7.66 12.06 -15.05
C SER A 207 9.03 11.48 -15.38
N ARG A 208 9.28 10.23 -15.00
CA ARG A 208 10.55 9.54 -15.28
C ARG A 208 10.37 8.42 -16.28
N ALA A 209 11.44 8.12 -17.02
CA ALA A 209 11.48 7.00 -17.96
C ALA A 209 10.22 6.92 -18.83
N GLU A 210 9.92 8.02 -19.49
CA GLU A 210 8.77 8.12 -20.40
C GLU A 210 8.95 7.19 -21.59
N GLN A 211 7.91 6.43 -21.90
CA GLN A 211 7.83 5.54 -23.03
C GLN A 211 6.56 5.86 -23.83
N ALA A 212 6.69 5.93 -25.14
CA ALA A 212 5.53 6.05 -26.01
C ALA A 212 4.81 4.70 -26.13
N ILE A 213 3.50 4.69 -25.91
CA ILE A 213 2.61 3.54 -26.09
C ILE A 213 1.36 3.97 -26.84
N GLY A 214 1.09 3.41 -28.00
CA GLY A 214 -0.14 3.68 -28.77
C GLY A 214 -0.44 5.17 -28.97
N GLY A 215 0.59 6.01 -29.21
CA GLY A 215 0.45 7.46 -29.35
C GLY A 215 0.30 8.25 -28.05
N ARG A 216 0.43 7.62 -26.89
CA ARG A 216 0.38 8.23 -25.56
C ARG A 216 1.74 8.13 -24.86
N THR A 217 1.98 8.97 -23.89
CA THR A 217 3.17 8.90 -23.05
C THR A 217 2.85 8.14 -21.76
N ALA A 218 3.60 7.09 -21.48
CA ALA A 218 3.51 6.34 -20.23
C ALA A 218 4.82 6.44 -19.46
N THR A 219 4.73 6.47 -18.15
CA THR A 219 5.88 6.28 -17.25
C THR A 219 6.14 4.80 -17.11
N SER A 220 7.37 4.37 -17.37
CA SER A 220 7.83 3.00 -17.18
C SER A 220 8.68 2.89 -15.91
N ALA A 221 8.43 1.87 -15.10
CA ALA A 221 9.19 1.58 -13.90
C ALA A 221 9.34 0.07 -13.70
N ALA A 222 10.43 -0.32 -13.05
CA ALA A 222 10.64 -1.69 -12.58
C ALA A 222 10.97 -1.64 -11.09
N SER A 223 10.22 -2.36 -10.27
CA SER A 223 10.43 -2.43 -8.83
C SER A 223 9.94 -3.77 -8.29
N ARG A 224 10.66 -4.32 -7.33
CA ARG A 224 10.29 -5.55 -6.60
C ARG A 224 10.05 -6.77 -7.50
N GLY A 225 10.68 -6.83 -8.69
CA GLY A 225 10.50 -7.91 -9.67
C GLY A 225 9.29 -7.72 -10.61
N PHE A 226 8.56 -6.61 -10.51
CA PHE A 226 7.45 -6.26 -11.37
C PHE A 226 7.80 -5.10 -12.29
N ASN A 227 7.26 -5.12 -13.49
CA ASN A 227 7.26 -4.02 -14.44
C ASN A 227 5.92 -3.29 -14.34
N VAL A 228 5.97 -1.96 -14.35
CA VAL A 228 4.81 -1.07 -14.22
C VAL A 228 4.81 -0.07 -15.34
N LEU A 229 3.66 0.12 -15.96
CA LEU A 229 3.39 1.20 -16.90
C LEU A 229 2.24 2.05 -16.36
N LEU A 230 2.48 3.35 -16.20
CA LEU A 230 1.49 4.33 -15.75
C LEU A 230 1.24 5.33 -16.86
N TRP A 231 -0.02 5.55 -17.20
CA TRP A 231 -0.39 6.62 -18.12
C TRP A 231 -1.71 7.27 -17.71
N GLN A 232 -1.97 8.40 -18.29
CA GLN A 232 -3.20 9.15 -18.08
C GLN A 232 -3.88 9.39 -19.42
N ASP A 233 -5.20 9.30 -19.42
CA ASP A 233 -6.04 9.63 -20.55
C ASP A 233 -7.26 10.39 -20.07
N HIS A 234 -7.36 11.66 -20.43
CA HIS A 234 -8.37 12.58 -19.92
C HIS A 234 -8.37 12.62 -18.38
N ASP A 235 -9.47 12.26 -17.75
CA ASP A 235 -9.65 12.24 -16.30
C ASP A 235 -9.39 10.86 -15.66
N LEU A 236 -8.94 9.90 -16.45
CA LEU A 236 -8.63 8.55 -15.99
C LEU A 236 -7.12 8.29 -15.95
N GLY A 237 -6.70 7.62 -14.90
CA GLY A 237 -5.37 7.06 -14.74
C GLY A 237 -5.40 5.56 -14.96
N TYR A 238 -4.32 5.05 -15.49
CA TYR A 238 -4.12 3.64 -15.81
C TYR A 238 -2.81 3.17 -15.21
N ALA A 239 -2.85 2.05 -14.51
CA ALA A 239 -1.67 1.37 -13.99
C ALA A 239 -1.68 -0.08 -14.47
N LEU A 240 -0.73 -0.45 -15.32
CA LEU A 240 -0.55 -1.81 -15.82
C LEU A 240 0.68 -2.43 -15.15
N VAL A 241 0.48 -3.56 -14.48
CA VAL A 241 1.52 -4.21 -13.67
C VAL A 241 1.58 -5.70 -14.00
N SER A 242 2.79 -6.23 -14.12
CA SER A 242 3.05 -7.66 -14.25
C SER A 242 4.51 -7.99 -13.93
N ASP A 243 4.78 -9.27 -13.67
CA ASP A 243 6.12 -9.86 -13.66
C ASP A 243 6.63 -10.26 -15.05
N MET A 244 5.85 -10.01 -16.12
CA MET A 244 6.31 -10.17 -17.51
C MET A 244 7.48 -9.23 -17.83
N ASP A 245 8.27 -9.59 -18.85
CA ASP A 245 9.28 -8.69 -19.37
C ASP A 245 8.66 -7.38 -19.91
N GLN A 246 9.46 -6.31 -19.88
CA GLN A 246 9.01 -4.96 -20.23
C GLN A 246 8.49 -4.86 -21.67
N LYS A 247 9.04 -5.63 -22.62
CA LYS A 247 8.61 -5.61 -24.02
C LYS A 247 7.22 -6.23 -24.18
N SER A 248 6.95 -7.35 -23.49
CA SER A 248 5.64 -8.00 -23.49
C SER A 248 4.60 -7.12 -22.81
N LEU A 249 4.97 -6.44 -21.71
CA LEU A 249 4.08 -5.52 -21.02
C LEU A 249 3.76 -4.29 -21.88
N ALA A 250 4.76 -3.72 -22.58
CA ALA A 250 4.57 -2.61 -23.51
C ALA A 250 3.64 -3.00 -24.68
N LYS A 251 3.79 -4.21 -25.22
CA LYS A 251 2.91 -4.72 -26.28
C LYS A 251 1.45 -4.84 -25.83
N LEU A 252 1.22 -5.31 -24.60
CA LEU A 252 -0.13 -5.30 -24.02
C LEU A 252 -0.65 -3.86 -23.86
N ALA A 253 0.17 -2.94 -23.35
CA ALA A 253 -0.20 -1.54 -23.21
C ALA A 253 -0.54 -0.88 -24.54
N GLU A 254 0.19 -1.18 -25.62
CA GLU A 254 -0.13 -0.72 -26.97
C GLU A 254 -1.52 -1.18 -27.44
N LYS A 255 -1.86 -2.46 -27.21
CA LYS A 255 -3.19 -2.99 -27.53
C LYS A 255 -4.30 -2.33 -26.69
N LEU A 256 -4.01 -2.03 -25.42
CA LEU A 256 -4.95 -1.35 -24.52
C LEU A 256 -5.19 0.12 -24.89
N THR A 257 -4.22 0.77 -25.56
CA THR A 257 -4.26 2.18 -25.96
C THR A 257 -4.58 2.38 -27.44
N ALA A 258 -4.57 1.33 -28.25
CA ALA A 258 -4.98 1.40 -29.67
C ALA A 258 -6.45 1.82 -29.77
N GLN A 259 -6.68 2.92 -30.50
CA GLN A 259 -8.02 3.44 -30.79
C GLN A 259 -8.66 2.71 -31.95
#